data_232752aebf51d7be36db901688bb1907
#
_entry.id   232752aebf51d7be36db901688bb1907
#
_cell.length_a   1.000
_cell.length_b   1.000
_cell.length_c   1.000
_cell.angle_alpha   90.00
_cell.angle_beta   90.00
_cell.angle_gamma   90.00
#
_symmetry.space_group_name_H-M   'P 1'
#
loop_
_entity.id
_entity.type
_entity.pdbx_description
1 polymer ?
#
loop_
_entity_poly.entity_id
_entity_poly.type
_entity_poly.pdbx_seq_one_letter_code
_entity_poly.pdbx_strand_id
1 'polypeptide(L)'
;MVVNVTDLFVADVEEMSPFSKYGLYTAFELKKTFQKERSMLGEIKAFSDNVVVRSTLSYIFTLTRGRTTLVKDQPLTAVMTRSLVLLPREPYRPRITDSRMSVFPTGKVLFSEREQRAKVIYYAHRWRLEPSDMDAWKRGERVAPKKQIVFYVDDGFPEMWKKHIFEAVDQWNEP
;
A
#
# COMPACT_ATOMS: atom_id res chain seq x y z
N MET A 1 -13.68 -17.67 15.97
CA MET A 1 -13.13 -18.53 14.90
C MET A 1 -11.66 -18.17 14.73
N VAL A 2 -10.77 -19.16 14.74
CA VAL A 2 -9.33 -18.97 14.46
C VAL A 2 -9.07 -19.58 13.07
N VAL A 3 -8.35 -18.86 12.22
CA VAL A 3 -8.00 -19.32 10.87
C VAL A 3 -6.49 -19.32 10.71
N ASN A 4 -5.99 -20.34 10.00
CA ASN A 4 -4.57 -20.39 9.65
C ASN A 4 -4.34 -19.61 8.34
N VAL A 5 -3.52 -18.59 8.40
CA VAL A 5 -3.17 -17.72 7.26
C VAL A 5 -1.71 -17.86 6.82
N THR A 6 -1.01 -18.89 7.29
CA THR A 6 0.41 -19.11 7.02
C THR A 6 0.69 -19.13 5.52
N ASP A 7 -0.11 -19.84 4.74
CA ASP A 7 0.08 -19.96 3.29
C ASP A 7 -0.04 -18.63 2.55
N LEU A 8 -0.77 -17.64 3.11
CA LEU A 8 -0.83 -16.29 2.55
C LEU A 8 0.54 -15.61 2.52
N PHE A 9 1.40 -15.93 3.48
CA PHE A 9 2.72 -15.28 3.66
C PHE A 9 3.88 -16.07 3.07
N VAL A 10 3.70 -17.36 2.78
CA VAL A 10 4.74 -18.24 2.22
C VAL A 10 4.35 -18.84 0.87
N ALA A 11 3.42 -18.21 0.17
CA ALA A 11 3.04 -18.57 -1.21
C ALA A 11 3.36 -17.42 -2.18
N ASP A 12 3.37 -17.73 -3.47
CA ASP A 12 3.48 -16.74 -4.55
C ASP A 12 2.10 -16.16 -4.86
N VAL A 13 1.61 -15.32 -3.96
CA VAL A 13 0.37 -14.55 -4.13
C VAL A 13 0.68 -13.33 -4.98
N GLU A 14 0.00 -13.18 -6.10
CA GLU A 14 0.31 -12.19 -7.13
C GLU A 14 0.32 -10.75 -6.59
N GLU A 15 -0.69 -10.39 -5.80
CA GLU A 15 -0.84 -9.06 -5.21
C GLU A 15 0.23 -8.74 -4.16
N MET A 16 0.88 -9.78 -3.62
CA MET A 16 1.91 -9.68 -2.59
C MET A 16 3.27 -10.19 -3.08
N SER A 17 3.42 -10.39 -4.39
CA SER A 17 4.66 -10.86 -5.00
C SER A 17 5.76 -9.78 -4.97
N PRO A 18 7.05 -10.14 -4.76
CA PRO A 18 8.15 -9.22 -4.96
C PRO A 18 8.31 -8.75 -6.41
N PHE A 19 7.68 -9.44 -7.35
CA PHE A 19 7.67 -9.09 -8.76
C PHE A 19 6.40 -8.32 -9.10
N SER A 20 6.50 -7.00 -9.13
CA SER A 20 5.37 -6.15 -9.51
C SER A 20 5.11 -6.25 -11.01
N LYS A 21 3.86 -6.46 -11.41
CA LYS A 21 3.42 -6.36 -12.82
C LYS A 21 3.69 -4.97 -13.41
N TYR A 22 3.67 -3.93 -12.58
CA TYR A 22 3.80 -2.54 -13.01
C TYR A 22 5.25 -2.06 -13.14
N GLY A 23 6.23 -2.84 -12.68
CA GLY A 23 7.65 -2.47 -12.70
C GLY A 23 8.44 -2.98 -13.89
N LEU A 24 7.89 -3.93 -14.64
CA LEU A 24 8.53 -4.43 -15.86
C LEU A 24 8.00 -3.65 -17.06
N TYR A 25 8.89 -2.95 -17.75
CA TYR A 25 8.58 -2.36 -19.05
C TYR A 25 8.03 -3.46 -19.97
N THR A 26 7.06 -3.13 -20.79
CA THR A 26 6.38 -4.05 -21.73
C THR A 26 7.33 -4.81 -22.69
N ALA A 27 8.59 -4.37 -22.78
CA ALA A 27 9.63 -5.01 -23.57
C ALA A 27 10.28 -6.23 -22.89
N PHE A 28 10.03 -6.48 -21.60
CA PHE A 28 10.63 -7.57 -20.85
C PHE A 28 9.59 -8.61 -20.47
N GLU A 29 9.94 -9.88 -20.60
CA GLU A 29 9.15 -10.99 -20.11
C GLU A 29 9.90 -11.66 -18.96
N LEU A 30 9.23 -11.77 -17.81
CA LEU A 30 9.72 -12.45 -16.63
C LEU A 30 9.00 -13.77 -16.46
N LYS A 31 9.75 -14.88 -16.53
CA LYS A 31 9.31 -16.21 -16.10
C LYS A 31 9.86 -16.49 -14.72
N LYS A 32 9.00 -16.84 -13.78
CA LYS A 32 9.39 -17.17 -12.41
C LYS A 32 8.82 -18.50 -11.97
N THR A 33 9.59 -19.23 -11.18
CA THR A 33 9.17 -20.46 -10.51
C THR A 33 9.38 -20.29 -9.01
N PHE A 34 8.31 -20.34 -8.24
CA PHE A 34 8.35 -20.25 -6.80
C PHE A 34 8.91 -21.53 -6.19
N GLN A 35 9.81 -21.38 -5.21
CA GLN A 35 10.46 -22.48 -4.51
C GLN A 35 9.90 -22.62 -3.10
N LYS A 36 8.80 -23.35 -2.94
CA LYS A 36 8.10 -23.51 -1.66
C LYS A 36 9.03 -24.03 -0.56
N GLU A 37 9.83 -25.05 -0.89
CA GLU A 37 10.72 -25.74 0.05
C GLU A 37 11.86 -24.83 0.58
N ARG A 38 12.11 -23.71 -0.09
CA ARG A 38 13.13 -22.71 0.28
C ARG A 38 12.52 -21.42 0.79
N SER A 39 11.21 -21.41 0.97
CA SER A 39 10.46 -20.24 1.45
C SER A 39 9.97 -20.50 2.87
N MET A 40 10.10 -19.50 3.75
CA MET A 40 9.78 -19.66 5.16
C MET A 40 9.22 -18.39 5.78
N LEU A 41 8.44 -18.55 6.84
CA LEU A 41 8.08 -17.46 7.73
C LEU A 41 9.29 -17.03 8.55
N GLY A 42 9.43 -15.73 8.73
CA GLY A 42 10.37 -15.11 9.66
C GLY A 42 9.66 -14.56 10.90
N GLU A 43 10.06 -13.38 11.32
CA GLU A 43 9.53 -12.69 12.49
C GLU A 43 8.06 -12.28 12.28
N ILE A 44 7.26 -12.41 13.35
CA ILE A 44 5.88 -11.94 13.40
C ILE A 44 5.75 -10.98 14.57
N LYS A 45 5.27 -9.75 14.29
CA LYS A 45 4.97 -8.73 15.31
C LYS A 45 3.50 -8.41 15.29
N ALA A 46 2.84 -8.54 16.43
CA ALA A 46 1.43 -8.20 16.61
C ALA A 46 1.31 -6.91 17.42
N PHE A 47 0.49 -6.00 16.93
CA PHE A 47 0.14 -4.73 17.54
C PHE A 47 -1.38 -4.64 17.71
N SER A 48 -1.90 -3.57 18.31
CA SER A 48 -3.34 -3.39 18.55
C SER A 48 -4.16 -3.45 17.26
N ASP A 49 -3.66 -2.86 16.19
CA ASP A 49 -4.41 -2.62 14.96
C ASP A 49 -3.79 -3.27 13.72
N ASN A 50 -2.62 -3.91 13.88
CA ASN A 50 -1.97 -4.59 12.77
C ASN A 50 -1.07 -5.75 13.22
N VAL A 51 -0.86 -6.68 12.30
CA VAL A 51 0.12 -7.75 12.42
C VAL A 51 1.10 -7.61 11.28
N VAL A 52 2.39 -7.55 11.62
CA VAL A 52 3.48 -7.47 10.64
C VAL A 52 4.15 -8.84 10.56
N VAL A 53 4.23 -9.38 9.36
CA VAL A 53 4.83 -10.69 9.10
C VAL A 53 5.99 -10.52 8.14
N ARG A 54 7.16 -10.97 8.56
CA ARG A 54 8.34 -11.07 7.72
C ARG A 54 8.41 -12.48 7.14
N SER A 55 8.67 -12.61 5.85
CA SER A 55 8.86 -13.90 5.20
C SER A 55 10.00 -13.83 4.20
N THR A 56 10.67 -14.97 4.01
CA THR A 56 11.69 -15.16 3.00
C THR A 56 11.09 -16.01 1.89
N LEU A 57 11.05 -15.46 0.67
CA LEU A 57 10.49 -16.13 -0.50
C LEU A 57 11.60 -16.39 -1.50
N SER A 58 11.68 -17.61 -2.00
CA SER A 58 12.71 -18.02 -2.95
C SER A 58 12.09 -18.34 -4.32
N TYR A 59 12.78 -17.91 -5.35
CA TYR A 59 12.37 -18.08 -6.75
C TYR A 59 13.56 -18.49 -7.61
N ILE A 60 13.24 -19.12 -8.74
CA ILE A 60 14.14 -19.20 -9.89
C ILE A 60 13.48 -18.37 -10.99
N PHE A 61 14.23 -17.46 -11.60
CA PHE A 61 13.68 -16.60 -12.64
C PHE A 61 14.53 -16.54 -13.90
N THR A 62 13.85 -16.28 -15.00
CA THR A 62 14.44 -16.02 -16.31
C THR A 62 13.86 -14.73 -16.84
N LEU A 63 14.73 -13.82 -17.30
CA LEU A 63 14.35 -12.55 -17.90
C LEU A 63 14.71 -12.55 -19.38
N THR A 64 13.74 -12.23 -20.23
CA THR A 64 13.95 -12.12 -21.69
C THR A 64 13.52 -10.74 -22.19
N ARG A 65 14.15 -10.31 -23.28
CA ARG A 65 13.75 -9.12 -24.04
C ARG A 65 13.59 -9.53 -25.50
N GLY A 66 12.35 -9.63 -25.94
CA GLY A 66 12.03 -10.22 -27.24
C GLY A 66 12.59 -11.65 -27.36
N ARG A 67 13.50 -11.90 -28.29
CA ARG A 67 14.13 -13.21 -28.49
C ARG A 67 15.43 -13.40 -27.69
N THR A 68 15.89 -12.40 -26.97
CA THR A 68 17.16 -12.45 -26.24
C THR A 68 16.93 -12.78 -24.77
N THR A 69 17.57 -13.83 -24.28
CA THR A 69 17.61 -14.17 -22.86
C THR A 69 18.70 -13.33 -22.20
N LEU A 70 18.31 -12.45 -21.27
CA LEU A 70 19.22 -11.61 -20.51
C LEU A 70 19.73 -12.29 -19.26
N VAL A 71 18.82 -13.00 -18.57
CA VAL A 71 19.11 -13.75 -17.36
C VAL A 71 18.40 -15.09 -17.48
N LYS A 72 19.10 -16.19 -17.19
CA LYS A 72 18.53 -17.53 -17.28
C LYS A 72 18.67 -18.27 -15.96
N ASP A 73 17.55 -18.82 -15.49
CA ASP A 73 17.46 -19.74 -14.34
C ASP A 73 18.23 -19.27 -13.10
N GLN A 74 18.19 -17.97 -12.82
CA GLN A 74 18.87 -17.40 -11.66
C GLN A 74 18.02 -17.53 -10.39
N PRO A 75 18.64 -17.97 -9.28
CA PRO A 75 17.98 -17.96 -7.98
C PRO A 75 17.85 -16.52 -7.45
N LEU A 76 16.69 -16.23 -6.86
CA LEU A 76 16.43 -15.00 -6.14
C LEU A 76 15.78 -15.31 -4.79
N THR A 77 16.29 -14.72 -3.74
CA THR A 77 15.66 -14.76 -2.43
C THR A 77 15.23 -13.36 -2.05
N ALA A 78 13.94 -13.16 -1.84
CA ALA A 78 13.35 -11.90 -1.42
C ALA A 78 12.89 -11.97 0.03
N VAL A 79 13.33 -11.02 0.84
CA VAL A 79 12.80 -10.83 2.20
C VAL A 79 11.65 -9.83 2.10
N MET A 80 10.45 -10.29 2.40
CA MET A 80 9.22 -9.53 2.32
C MET A 80 8.68 -9.20 3.71
N THR A 81 8.29 -7.95 3.92
CA THR A 81 7.53 -7.54 5.11
C THR A 81 6.13 -7.18 4.66
N ARG A 82 5.14 -7.83 5.24
CA ARG A 82 3.72 -7.66 4.90
C ARG A 82 2.94 -7.37 6.16
N SER A 83 1.95 -6.51 6.06
CA SER A 83 1.09 -6.15 7.19
C SER A 83 -0.37 -6.48 6.90
N LEU A 84 -1.03 -7.10 7.87
CA LEU A 84 -2.48 -7.16 7.94
C LEU A 84 -2.94 -6.04 8.87
N VAL A 85 -3.73 -5.12 8.35
CA VAL A 85 -4.21 -3.95 9.09
C VAL A 85 -5.69 -4.11 9.37
N LEU A 86 -6.09 -3.91 10.63
CA LEU A 86 -7.49 -3.91 11.02
C LEU A 86 -8.19 -2.70 10.40
N LEU A 87 -9.24 -2.96 9.61
CA LEU A 87 -10.03 -1.88 9.05
C LEU A 87 -10.85 -1.18 10.14
N PRO A 88 -11.06 0.14 10.03
CA PRO A 88 -11.87 0.86 11.01
C PRO A 88 -13.32 0.36 11.00
N ARG A 89 -13.94 0.26 12.19
CA ARG A 89 -15.33 -0.15 12.34
C ARG A 89 -16.29 0.79 11.60
N GLU A 90 -15.99 2.08 11.62
CA GLU A 90 -16.71 3.10 10.87
C GLU A 90 -15.87 3.54 9.69
N PRO A 91 -16.21 3.09 8.47
CA PRO A 91 -15.45 3.45 7.28
C PRO A 91 -15.63 4.94 6.97
N TYR A 92 -14.56 5.55 6.48
CA TYR A 92 -14.62 6.93 6.01
C TYR A 92 -15.46 7.03 4.75
N ARG A 93 -16.43 7.97 4.71
CA ARG A 93 -17.29 8.17 3.54
C ARG A 93 -16.45 8.55 2.33
N PRO A 94 -16.42 7.73 1.27
CA PRO A 94 -15.60 8.01 0.09
C PRO A 94 -16.17 9.20 -0.69
N ARG A 95 -15.30 9.88 -1.42
CA ARG A 95 -15.69 10.88 -2.45
C ARG A 95 -15.38 10.31 -3.82
N ILE A 96 -16.38 10.35 -4.70
CA ILE A 96 -16.20 9.99 -6.09
C ILE A 96 -15.48 11.15 -6.78
N THR A 97 -14.53 10.80 -7.64
CA THR A 97 -13.77 11.74 -8.45
C THR A 97 -13.76 11.31 -9.92
N ASP A 98 -13.34 12.21 -10.78
CA ASP A 98 -13.12 11.96 -12.19
C ASP A 98 -11.87 12.72 -12.69
N SER A 99 -11.58 12.63 -13.99
CA SER A 99 -10.39 13.22 -14.62
C SER A 99 -10.30 14.75 -14.56
N ARG A 100 -11.36 15.46 -14.15
CA ARG A 100 -11.37 16.91 -13.99
C ARG A 100 -10.70 17.36 -12.69
N MET A 101 -10.45 16.44 -11.77
CA MET A 101 -9.83 16.72 -10.48
C MET A 101 -8.43 16.12 -10.44
N SER A 102 -7.43 16.94 -10.14
CA SER A 102 -6.02 16.52 -10.00
C SER A 102 -5.76 15.87 -8.64
N VAL A 103 -6.40 14.73 -8.38
CA VAL A 103 -6.21 13.92 -7.16
C VAL A 103 -5.85 12.49 -7.54
N PHE A 104 -5.10 11.81 -6.70
CA PHE A 104 -4.83 10.38 -6.90
C PHE A 104 -6.11 9.58 -6.66
N PRO A 105 -6.61 8.81 -7.65
CA PRO A 105 -7.80 8.00 -7.50
C PRO A 105 -7.47 6.53 -7.23
N THR A 106 -8.40 5.83 -6.56
CA THR A 106 -8.46 4.37 -6.59
C THR A 106 -9.68 3.94 -7.39
N GLY A 107 -9.45 3.21 -8.48
CA GLY A 107 -10.53 2.62 -9.27
C GLY A 107 -11.09 1.37 -8.58
N LYS A 108 -12.43 1.30 -8.52
CA LYS A 108 -13.16 0.11 -8.08
C LYS A 108 -14.19 -0.26 -9.12
N VAL A 109 -14.37 -1.54 -9.36
CA VAL A 109 -15.40 -2.04 -10.25
C VAL A 109 -16.66 -2.31 -9.44
N LEU A 110 -17.74 -1.60 -9.76
CA LEU A 110 -19.04 -1.81 -9.16
C LEU A 110 -19.83 -2.83 -9.99
N PHE A 111 -20.25 -3.89 -9.34
CA PHE A 111 -21.19 -4.86 -9.87
C PHE A 111 -22.55 -4.65 -9.20
N SER A 112 -23.60 -4.62 -9.98
CA SER A 112 -24.97 -4.50 -9.50
C SER A 112 -25.86 -5.50 -10.23
N GLU A 113 -26.76 -6.13 -9.51
CA GLU A 113 -27.76 -7.01 -10.11
C GLU A 113 -28.73 -6.25 -11.02
N ARG A 114 -28.81 -4.92 -10.88
CA ARG A 114 -29.71 -4.04 -11.64
C ARG A 114 -29.09 -3.51 -12.92
N GLU A 115 -27.76 -3.54 -13.03
CA GLU A 115 -27.03 -3.04 -14.21
C GLU A 115 -26.39 -4.19 -14.96
N GLN A 116 -26.62 -4.27 -16.27
CA GLN A 116 -26.10 -5.36 -17.11
C GLN A 116 -24.60 -5.27 -17.39
N ARG A 117 -23.93 -4.24 -16.88
CA ARG A 117 -22.47 -4.06 -17.07
C ARG A 117 -21.78 -3.59 -15.80
N ALA A 118 -20.54 -4.01 -15.65
CA ALA A 118 -19.67 -3.48 -14.62
C ALA A 118 -19.32 -2.01 -14.89
N LYS A 119 -19.35 -1.18 -13.83
CA LYS A 119 -19.04 0.24 -13.89
C LYS A 119 -17.80 0.53 -13.05
N VAL A 120 -16.83 1.22 -13.63
CA VAL A 120 -15.67 1.70 -12.87
C VAL A 120 -16.04 3.00 -12.17
N ILE A 121 -15.81 3.04 -10.85
CA ILE A 121 -15.96 4.24 -10.02
C ILE A 121 -14.59 4.58 -9.45
N TYR A 122 -14.23 5.84 -9.48
CA TYR A 122 -12.97 6.33 -8.94
C TYR A 122 -13.20 7.06 -7.62
N TYR A 123 -12.48 6.66 -6.58
CA TYR A 123 -12.49 7.28 -5.27
C TYR A 123 -11.26 8.15 -5.09
N ALA A 124 -11.47 9.42 -4.68
CA ALA A 124 -10.41 10.36 -4.41
C ALA A 124 -9.63 9.97 -3.15
N HIS A 125 -8.29 9.97 -3.23
CA HIS A 125 -7.45 9.86 -2.05
C HIS A 125 -7.49 11.18 -1.27
N ARG A 126 -7.80 11.10 0.01
CA ARG A 126 -7.81 12.25 0.91
C ARG A 126 -7.61 11.83 2.35
N TRP A 127 -7.06 12.73 3.13
CA TRP A 127 -6.96 12.54 4.56
C TRP A 127 -8.33 12.57 5.23
N ARG A 128 -8.51 11.76 6.29
CA ARG A 128 -9.69 11.79 7.13
C ARG A 128 -9.54 12.90 8.17
N LEU A 129 -9.91 14.11 7.79
CA LEU A 129 -9.87 15.29 8.65
C LEU A 129 -11.28 15.56 9.18
N GLU A 130 -11.59 15.05 10.36
CA GLU A 130 -12.84 15.30 11.07
C GLU A 130 -12.55 16.32 12.20
N PRO A 131 -13.31 17.42 12.30
CA PRO A 131 -13.08 18.41 13.34
C PRO A 131 -13.28 17.81 14.74
N SER A 132 -12.46 18.20 15.71
CA SER A 132 -12.61 17.75 17.11
C SER A 132 -13.86 18.34 17.75
N ASP A 133 -14.21 19.58 17.39
CA ASP A 133 -15.44 20.26 17.74
C ASP A 133 -16.24 20.60 16.48
N MET A 134 -17.31 19.84 16.26
CA MET A 134 -18.16 19.99 15.07
C MET A 134 -18.99 21.28 15.13
N ASP A 135 -19.38 21.73 16.30
CA ASP A 135 -20.26 22.93 16.45
C ASP A 135 -19.44 24.21 16.26
N ALA A 136 -18.23 24.29 16.80
CA ALA A 136 -17.30 25.35 16.52
C ALA A 136 -16.96 25.44 15.03
N TRP A 137 -16.71 24.27 14.38
CA TRP A 137 -16.44 24.22 12.96
C TRP A 137 -17.63 24.71 12.11
N LYS A 138 -18.86 24.35 12.46
CA LYS A 138 -20.08 24.84 11.77
C LYS A 138 -20.28 26.36 11.93
N ARG A 139 -19.78 26.96 13.00
CA ARG A 139 -19.77 28.42 13.19
C ARG A 139 -18.66 29.12 12.38
N GLY A 140 -17.81 28.34 11.65
CA GLY A 140 -16.70 28.89 10.87
C GLY A 140 -15.41 29.09 11.69
N GLU A 141 -15.34 28.57 12.91
CA GLU A 141 -14.16 28.66 13.75
C GLU A 141 -13.10 27.64 13.26
N ARG A 142 -11.84 28.00 13.42
CA ARG A 142 -10.71 27.11 13.13
C ARG A 142 -10.60 26.06 14.23
N VAL A 143 -10.76 24.79 13.88
CA VAL A 143 -10.77 23.66 14.83
C VAL A 143 -9.73 22.63 14.41
N ALA A 144 -8.96 22.15 15.38
CA ALA A 144 -8.03 21.04 15.13
C ALA A 144 -8.77 19.75 14.75
N PRO A 145 -8.22 18.90 13.90
CA PRO A 145 -8.82 17.62 13.59
C PRO A 145 -8.73 16.66 14.78
N LYS A 146 -9.67 15.73 14.89
CA LYS A 146 -9.65 14.64 15.90
C LYS A 146 -8.37 13.81 15.81
N LYS A 147 -7.86 13.60 14.61
CA LYS A 147 -6.60 12.92 14.34
C LYS A 147 -5.76 13.80 13.43
N GLN A 148 -4.63 14.22 13.91
CA GLN A 148 -3.67 15.01 13.14
C GLN A 148 -3.00 14.15 12.07
N ILE A 149 -2.52 14.79 11.02
CA ILE A 149 -1.61 14.16 10.05
C ILE A 149 -0.22 14.16 10.68
N VAL A 150 0.34 12.98 10.89
CA VAL A 150 1.65 12.82 11.53
C VAL A 150 2.64 12.25 10.51
N PHE A 151 3.78 12.90 10.39
CA PHE A 151 4.91 12.42 9.61
C PHE A 151 6.02 11.96 10.55
N TYR A 152 6.60 10.82 10.24
CA TYR A 152 7.76 10.27 10.94
C TYR A 152 8.97 10.38 10.04
N VAL A 153 10.06 10.93 10.56
CA VAL A 153 11.35 10.97 9.87
C VAL A 153 12.17 9.80 10.39
N ASP A 154 12.64 8.96 9.47
CA ASP A 154 13.46 7.79 9.78
C ASP A 154 14.78 8.20 10.45
N ASP A 155 15.27 7.38 11.39
CA ASP A 155 16.52 7.65 12.11
C ASP A 155 17.74 7.66 11.17
N GLY A 156 17.69 6.90 10.07
CA GLY A 156 18.70 6.89 9.02
C GLY A 156 18.70 8.11 8.10
N PHE A 157 17.71 9.02 8.25
CA PHE A 157 17.68 10.25 7.46
C PHE A 157 18.85 11.16 7.84
N PRO A 158 19.61 11.74 6.85
CA PRO A 158 20.78 12.54 7.15
C PRO A 158 20.48 13.74 8.05
N GLU A 159 21.21 13.87 9.15
CA GLU A 159 20.95 14.85 10.21
C GLU A 159 20.94 16.29 9.67
N MET A 160 21.82 16.60 8.72
CA MET A 160 21.92 17.92 8.10
C MET A 160 20.64 18.39 7.41
N TRP A 161 19.75 17.45 6.99
CA TRP A 161 18.50 17.76 6.28
C TRP A 161 17.26 17.68 7.18
N LYS A 162 17.37 17.10 8.39
CA LYS A 162 16.22 16.95 9.30
C LYS A 162 15.52 18.25 9.59
N LYS A 163 16.30 19.32 9.88
CA LYS A 163 15.74 20.65 10.14
C LYS A 163 14.86 21.13 8.97
N HIS A 164 15.32 20.98 7.75
CA HIS A 164 14.58 21.44 6.57
C HIS A 164 13.30 20.63 6.31
N ILE A 165 13.32 19.31 6.61
CA ILE A 165 12.09 18.49 6.53
C ILE A 165 11.07 18.95 7.57
N PHE A 166 11.48 19.20 8.82
CA PHE A 166 10.56 19.68 9.85
C PHE A 166 9.99 21.04 9.48
N GLU A 167 10.82 21.99 9.05
CA GLU A 167 10.36 23.31 8.59
C GLU A 167 9.37 23.20 7.42
N ALA A 168 9.63 22.30 6.45
CA ALA A 168 8.73 22.08 5.32
C ALA A 168 7.38 21.50 5.73
N VAL A 169 7.34 20.59 6.72
CA VAL A 169 6.09 20.05 7.26
C VAL A 169 5.33 21.09 8.06
N ASP A 170 6.03 21.91 8.87
CA ASP A 170 5.41 22.96 9.69
C ASP A 170 4.75 24.05 8.85
N GLN A 171 5.29 24.36 7.66
CA GLN A 171 4.68 25.32 6.73
C GLN A 171 3.25 24.96 6.31
N TRP A 172 2.88 23.67 6.35
CA TRP A 172 1.50 23.24 6.08
C TRP A 172 0.52 23.59 7.21
N ASN A 173 1.01 23.99 8.38
CA ASN A 173 0.18 24.44 9.49
C ASN A 173 -0.22 25.93 9.39
N GLU A 174 0.44 26.66 8.50
CA GLU A 174 0.15 28.06 8.21
C GLU A 174 -0.72 28.13 6.95
N PRO A 175 -1.92 28.77 7.00
CA PRO A 175 -2.83 28.85 5.87
C PRO A 175 -2.37 29.88 4.83
#